data_da0c17cfcee17d4b62bde3b039ddd46d
#
_entry.id   da0c17cfcee17d4b62bde3b039ddd46d
#
_cell.length_a   1.000
_cell.length_b   1.000
_cell.length_c   1.000
_cell.angle_alpha   90.00
_cell.angle_beta   90.00
_cell.angle_gamma   90.00
#
_symmetry.space_group_name_H-M   'P 1'
#
loop_
_entity.id
_entity.type
_entity.pdbx_description
1 polymer ?
#
loop_
_entity_poly.entity_id
_entity_poly.type
_entity_poly.pdbx_seq_one_letter_code
_entity_poly.pdbx_strand_id
1 'polypeptide(L)'
;AISMIGIDGNISEENTLKAIKRLHTYISYGPILHLNLDNIELGDKVYSKEIKASVRITDSTFKNKDELKIVPHKFVVYNNEKLILEKDINYDSNIDFEINNFDLGYIRFEVLGDMKDMDNQRLIITSPIFIKEK
;
A
#
# COMPACT_ATOMS: atom_id res chain seq x y z
N ALA A 1 13.71 3.93 6.14
CA ALA A 1 12.58 3.54 5.30
C ALA A 1 13.08 3.09 3.93
N ILE A 2 12.38 2.17 3.32
CA ILE A 2 12.70 1.66 1.99
C ILE A 2 11.57 2.05 1.06
N SER A 3 11.94 2.68 -0.07
CA SER A 3 10.97 2.99 -1.12
C SER A 3 10.84 1.79 -2.05
N MET A 4 9.63 1.30 -2.20
CA MET A 4 9.29 0.26 -3.14
C MET A 4 8.60 0.90 -4.34
N ILE A 5 9.07 0.59 -5.53
CA ILE A 5 8.61 1.23 -6.76
C ILE A 5 8.10 0.15 -7.71
N GLY A 6 6.86 0.28 -8.16
CA GLY A 6 6.32 -0.57 -9.23
C GLY A 6 7.00 -0.23 -10.54
N ILE A 7 7.76 -1.18 -11.09
CA ILE A 7 8.55 -0.97 -12.30
C ILE A 7 8.02 -1.88 -13.40
N ASP A 8 7.65 -1.27 -14.53
CA ASP A 8 7.29 -2.00 -15.74
C ASP A 8 8.57 -2.30 -16.53
N GLY A 9 8.87 -3.58 -16.72
CA GLY A 9 10.05 -4.01 -17.46
C GLY A 9 11.27 -4.21 -16.56
N ASN A 10 12.46 -3.98 -17.11
CA ASN A 10 13.71 -4.17 -16.39
C ASN A 10 13.96 -3.06 -15.37
N ILE A 11 14.66 -3.40 -14.29
CA ILE A 11 15.12 -2.41 -13.32
C ILE A 11 16.18 -1.56 -14.00
N SER A 12 15.86 -0.28 -14.23
CA SER A 12 16.77 0.69 -14.81
C SER A 12 16.42 2.06 -14.26
N GLU A 13 17.34 3.01 -14.39
CA GLU A 13 17.10 4.39 -13.99
C GLU A 13 15.88 4.96 -14.71
N GLU A 14 15.77 4.73 -16.01
CA GLU A 14 14.66 5.23 -16.82
C GLU A 14 13.32 4.66 -16.37
N ASN A 15 13.21 3.34 -16.18
CA ASN A 15 11.98 2.69 -15.75
C ASN A 15 11.60 3.11 -14.32
N THR A 16 12.59 3.31 -13.46
CA THR A 16 12.37 3.78 -12.09
C THR A 16 11.80 5.21 -12.10
N LEU A 17 12.36 6.08 -12.92
CA LEU A 17 11.86 7.45 -13.06
C LEU A 17 10.44 7.48 -13.61
N LYS A 18 10.11 6.61 -14.58
CA LYS A 18 8.75 6.50 -15.10
C LYS A 18 7.77 6.06 -14.03
N ALA A 19 8.14 5.07 -13.20
CA ALA A 19 7.28 4.60 -12.12
C ALA A 19 7.03 5.69 -11.09
N ILE A 20 8.04 6.47 -10.73
CA ILE A 20 7.91 7.60 -9.81
C ILE A 20 6.95 8.65 -10.38
N LYS A 21 7.08 8.99 -11.66
CA LYS A 21 6.21 9.97 -12.32
C LYS A 21 4.76 9.52 -12.38
N ARG A 22 4.52 8.20 -12.44
CA ARG A 22 3.17 7.60 -12.46
C ARG A 22 2.62 7.37 -11.08
N LEU A 23 3.36 7.66 -10.01
CA LEU A 23 2.97 7.43 -8.64
C LEU A 23 2.70 5.95 -8.31
N HIS A 24 3.38 5.03 -9.01
CA HIS A 24 3.31 3.59 -8.75
C HIS A 24 4.25 3.20 -7.62
N THR A 25 4.11 3.83 -6.45
CA THR A 25 5.08 3.65 -5.38
C THR A 25 4.44 3.40 -4.03
N TYR A 26 5.21 2.79 -3.15
CA TYR A 26 4.94 2.80 -1.74
C TYR A 26 6.26 2.85 -0.97
N ILE A 27 6.20 3.36 0.25
CA ILE A 27 7.33 3.44 1.17
C ILE A 27 7.13 2.40 2.24
N SER A 28 8.17 1.59 2.51
CA SER A 28 8.10 0.52 3.50
C SER A 28 9.36 0.49 4.36
N TYR A 29 9.21 0.09 5.62
CA TYR A 29 10.33 -0.19 6.51
C TYR A 29 10.87 -1.62 6.36
N GLY A 30 10.40 -2.37 5.39
CA GLY A 30 10.88 -3.72 5.12
C GLY A 30 9.84 -4.66 4.55
N PRO A 31 8.63 -4.73 5.11
CA PRO A 31 7.60 -5.63 4.58
C PRO A 31 7.29 -5.33 3.11
N ILE A 32 6.97 -6.38 2.37
CA ILE A 32 6.60 -6.26 0.95
C ILE A 32 5.09 -6.28 0.84
N LEU A 33 4.53 -5.27 0.22
CA LEU A 33 3.09 -5.12 0.01
C LEU A 33 2.68 -5.74 -1.32
N HIS A 34 1.71 -6.65 -1.26
CA HIS A 34 1.05 -7.20 -2.43
C HIS A 34 -0.40 -6.72 -2.41
N LEU A 35 -0.68 -5.65 -3.13
CA LEU A 35 -2.00 -5.03 -3.21
C LEU A 35 -2.56 -5.23 -4.61
N ASN A 36 -3.68 -5.93 -4.70
CA ASN A 36 -4.38 -6.17 -5.96
C ASN A 36 -5.70 -5.41 -5.93
N LEU A 37 -5.86 -4.45 -6.81
CA LEU A 37 -7.00 -3.54 -6.87
C LEU A 37 -7.88 -3.78 -8.11
N ASP A 38 -7.95 -5.00 -8.63
CA ASP A 38 -8.83 -5.36 -9.73
C ASP A 38 -8.65 -4.46 -10.96
N ASN A 39 -7.50 -4.58 -11.62
CA ASN A 39 -7.10 -3.81 -12.81
C ASN A 39 -6.80 -2.32 -12.56
N ILE A 40 -6.69 -1.92 -11.31
CA ILE A 40 -6.30 -0.58 -10.92
C ILE A 40 -4.88 -0.63 -10.34
N GLU A 41 -4.05 0.34 -10.69
CA GLU A 41 -2.72 0.48 -10.12
C GLU A 41 -2.63 1.75 -9.27
N LEU A 42 -1.71 1.76 -8.31
CA LEU A 42 -1.43 2.98 -7.54
C LEU A 42 -1.08 4.11 -8.50
N GLY A 43 -1.66 5.28 -8.27
CA GLY A 43 -1.50 6.43 -9.15
C GLY A 43 -2.57 6.55 -10.24
N ASP A 44 -3.38 5.51 -10.45
CA ASP A 44 -4.43 5.54 -11.47
C ASP A 44 -5.56 6.48 -11.11
N LYS A 45 -6.27 6.94 -12.16
CA LYS A 45 -7.55 7.63 -12.04
C LYS A 45 -8.66 6.60 -12.12
N VAL A 46 -9.61 6.65 -11.19
CA VAL A 46 -10.68 5.66 -11.07
C VAL A 46 -12.01 6.38 -11.12
N TYR A 47 -12.93 5.82 -11.91
CA TYR A 47 -14.28 6.37 -12.10
C TYR A 47 -15.35 5.46 -11.50
N SER A 48 -14.95 4.37 -10.88
CA SER A 48 -15.85 3.40 -10.25
C SER A 48 -16.30 3.89 -8.89
N LYS A 49 -17.44 3.38 -8.42
CA LYS A 49 -17.96 3.63 -7.07
C LYS A 49 -17.72 2.45 -6.13
N GLU A 50 -17.14 1.39 -6.65
CA GLU A 50 -16.86 0.16 -5.90
C GLU A 50 -15.52 -0.40 -6.36
N ILE A 51 -14.70 -0.79 -5.41
CA ILE A 51 -13.40 -1.40 -5.68
C ILE A 51 -13.29 -2.68 -4.88
N LYS A 52 -13.12 -3.81 -5.59
CA LYS A 52 -12.83 -5.10 -4.99
C LYS A 52 -11.32 -5.29 -5.00
N ALA A 53 -10.79 -5.72 -3.88
CA ALA A 53 -9.35 -5.77 -3.74
C ALA A 53 -8.91 -6.90 -2.80
N SER A 54 -7.62 -7.20 -2.85
CA SER A 54 -6.98 -8.08 -1.89
C SER A 54 -5.63 -7.51 -1.49
N VAL A 55 -5.21 -7.82 -0.28
CA VAL A 55 -3.91 -7.39 0.24
C VAL A 55 -3.22 -8.55 0.95
N ARG A 56 -1.93 -8.63 0.75
CA ARG A 56 -1.06 -9.58 1.44
C ARG A 56 0.25 -8.88 1.74
N ILE A 57 0.83 -9.20 2.88
CA ILE A 57 2.13 -8.67 3.29
C ILE A 57 3.06 -9.83 3.51
N THR A 58 4.24 -9.77 2.90
CA THR A 58 5.29 -10.77 3.11
C THR A 58 6.49 -10.14 3.78
N ASP A 59 7.21 -10.98 4.50
CA ASP A 59 8.43 -10.57 5.15
C ASP A 59 9.49 -10.29 4.09
N SER A 60 10.31 -9.29 4.31
CA SER A 60 11.38 -8.98 3.36
C SER A 60 12.57 -9.91 3.59
N THR A 61 13.41 -10.04 2.57
CA THR A 61 14.65 -10.79 2.65
C THR A 61 15.84 -9.95 3.13
N PHE A 62 15.60 -8.70 3.54
CA PHE A 62 16.64 -7.83 4.04
C PHE A 62 17.21 -8.34 5.36
N LYS A 63 18.52 -8.29 5.49
CA LYS A 63 19.24 -8.85 6.64
C LYS A 63 18.86 -8.22 7.98
N ASN A 64 18.36 -6.98 7.96
CA ASN A 64 18.08 -6.20 9.17
C ASN A 64 16.66 -6.36 9.71
N LYS A 65 15.80 -7.15 9.06
CA LYS A 65 14.41 -7.30 9.49
C LYS A 65 14.28 -7.84 10.90
N ASP A 66 15.15 -8.79 11.29
CA ASP A 66 15.12 -9.41 12.63
C ASP A 66 15.58 -8.43 13.71
N GLU A 67 16.49 -7.53 13.37
CA GLU A 67 16.93 -6.48 14.28
C GLU A 67 15.84 -5.43 14.51
N LEU A 68 15.08 -5.10 13.47
CA LEU A 68 14.00 -4.12 13.54
C LEU A 68 12.74 -4.68 14.18
N LYS A 69 12.58 -6.00 14.20
CA LYS A 69 11.42 -6.70 14.78
C LYS A 69 10.10 -6.12 14.28
N ILE A 70 9.96 -6.03 12.97
CA ILE A 70 8.79 -5.43 12.33
C ILE A 70 7.63 -6.42 12.34
N VAL A 71 6.51 -6.02 12.93
CA VAL A 71 5.30 -6.84 13.02
C VAL A 71 4.11 -6.03 12.55
N PRO A 72 3.52 -6.37 11.40
CA PRO A 72 2.30 -5.69 10.93
C PRO A 72 1.10 -6.10 11.77
N HIS A 73 0.19 -5.16 12.02
CA HIS A 73 -1.01 -5.39 12.81
C HIS A 73 -2.27 -5.01 12.07
N LYS A 74 -2.28 -3.87 11.35
CA LYS A 74 -3.48 -3.35 10.72
C LYS A 74 -3.22 -2.84 9.31
N PHE A 75 -4.18 -3.12 8.44
CA PHE A 75 -4.27 -2.54 7.12
C PHE A 75 -5.40 -1.52 7.14
N VAL A 76 -5.12 -0.28 6.74
CA VAL A 76 -6.10 0.81 6.80
C VAL A 76 -6.22 1.49 5.44
N VAL A 77 -7.43 1.97 5.16
CA VAL A 77 -7.74 2.67 3.92
C VAL A 77 -8.32 4.03 4.27
N TYR A 78 -7.75 5.07 3.68
CA TYR A 78 -8.23 6.44 3.84
C TYR A 78 -8.83 6.93 2.53
N ASN A 79 -10.00 7.55 2.60
CA ASN A 79 -10.59 8.31 1.49
C ASN A 79 -10.48 9.79 1.87
N ASN A 80 -9.67 10.51 1.13
CA ASN A 80 -9.20 11.83 1.54
C ASN A 80 -8.52 11.69 2.92
N GLU A 81 -8.99 12.35 3.95
CA GLU A 81 -8.42 12.22 5.28
C GLU A 81 -9.25 11.35 6.23
N LYS A 82 -10.28 10.71 5.70
CA LYS A 82 -11.20 9.91 6.49
C LYS A 82 -10.85 8.43 6.42
N LEU A 83 -10.75 7.80 7.58
CA LEU A 83 -10.57 6.34 7.67
C LEU A 83 -11.89 5.67 7.26
N ILE A 84 -11.86 4.87 6.20
CA ILE A 84 -13.06 4.20 5.68
C ILE A 84 -13.03 2.68 5.83
N LEU A 85 -11.86 2.10 6.09
CA LEU A 85 -11.73 0.66 6.27
C LEU A 85 -10.51 0.35 7.13
N GLU A 86 -10.67 -0.63 8.01
CA GLU A 86 -9.60 -1.11 8.88
C GLU A 86 -9.72 -2.63 9.02
N LYS A 87 -8.64 -3.35 8.80
CA LYS A 87 -8.58 -4.81 8.91
C LYS A 87 -7.33 -5.21 9.67
N ASP A 88 -7.45 -6.25 10.50
CA ASP A 88 -6.28 -6.87 11.10
C ASP A 88 -5.51 -7.63 10.04
N ILE A 89 -4.19 -7.56 10.07
CA ILE A 89 -3.34 -8.21 9.09
C ILE A 89 -2.08 -8.76 9.76
N ASN A 90 -1.62 -9.92 9.28
CA ASN A 90 -0.37 -10.56 9.69
C ASN A 90 0.43 -10.90 8.43
N TYR A 91 1.71 -11.26 8.62
CA TYR A 91 2.51 -11.76 7.51
C TYR A 91 1.84 -12.98 6.87
N ASP A 92 1.89 -13.02 5.55
CA ASP A 92 1.37 -14.10 4.70
C ASP A 92 -0.15 -14.32 4.79
N SER A 93 -0.86 -13.47 5.50
CA SER A 93 -2.33 -13.44 5.47
C SER A 93 -2.79 -12.78 4.18
N ASN A 94 -3.74 -13.41 3.49
CA ASN A 94 -4.38 -12.81 2.32
C ASN A 94 -5.77 -12.33 2.74
N ILE A 95 -6.02 -11.05 2.57
CA ILE A 95 -7.27 -10.42 3.00
C ILE A 95 -7.98 -9.85 1.77
N ASP A 96 -9.19 -10.32 1.52
CA ASP A 96 -10.06 -9.75 0.50
C ASP A 96 -10.91 -8.66 1.14
N PHE A 97 -11.08 -7.56 0.45
CA PHE A 97 -11.87 -6.45 0.94
C PHE A 97 -12.55 -5.70 -0.20
N GLU A 98 -13.52 -4.90 0.16
CA GLU A 98 -14.30 -4.13 -0.78
C GLU A 98 -14.43 -2.70 -0.26
N ILE A 99 -14.24 -1.73 -1.12
CA ILE A 99 -14.36 -0.31 -0.79
C ILE A 99 -15.57 0.24 -1.53
N ASN A 100 -16.53 0.78 -0.76
CA ASN A 100 -17.77 1.34 -1.29
C ASN A 100 -18.01 2.72 -0.70
N ASN A 101 -18.90 3.48 -1.33
CA ASN A 101 -19.39 4.75 -0.79
C ASN A 101 -18.27 5.75 -0.44
N PHE A 102 -17.28 5.81 -1.30
CA PHE A 102 -16.20 6.78 -1.14
C PHE A 102 -16.49 8.06 -1.94
N ASP A 103 -15.86 9.13 -1.49
CA ASP A 103 -16.01 10.46 -2.10
C ASP A 103 -14.95 10.68 -3.19
N LEU A 104 -15.22 11.66 -4.06
CA LEU A 104 -14.22 12.12 -5.02
C LEU A 104 -12.97 12.63 -4.29
N GLY A 105 -11.83 12.47 -4.91
CA GLY A 105 -10.55 12.84 -4.34
C GLY A 105 -9.55 11.72 -4.48
N TYR A 106 -9.05 11.21 -3.36
CA TYR A 106 -8.05 10.14 -3.39
C TYR A 106 -8.33 9.06 -2.34
N ILE A 107 -7.81 7.87 -2.61
CA ILE A 107 -7.79 6.77 -1.65
C ILE A 107 -6.34 6.35 -1.45
N ARG A 108 -5.92 6.27 -0.20
CA ARG A 108 -4.57 5.90 0.21
C ARG A 108 -4.62 4.68 1.12
N PHE A 109 -3.61 3.84 1.01
CA PHE A 109 -3.49 2.63 1.81
C PHE A 109 -2.28 2.72 2.72
N GLU A 110 -2.42 2.24 3.95
CA GLU A 110 -1.34 2.20 4.93
C GLU A 110 -1.36 0.89 5.68
N VAL A 111 -0.20 0.45 6.15
CA VAL A 111 -0.06 -0.68 7.06
C VAL A 111 0.56 -0.16 8.34
N LEU A 112 -0.10 -0.43 9.46
CA LEU A 112 0.35 -0.06 10.79
C LEU A 112 0.85 -1.29 11.53
N GLY A 113 1.83 -1.11 12.38
CA GLY A 113 2.36 -2.18 13.19
C GLY A 113 3.44 -1.70 14.13
N ASP A 114 4.20 -2.64 14.64
CA ASP A 114 5.25 -2.35 15.60
C ASP A 114 6.63 -2.57 14.98
N MET A 115 7.59 -1.78 15.42
CA MET A 115 9.00 -1.98 15.20
C MET A 115 9.68 -2.05 16.56
N LYS A 116 10.94 -2.45 16.59
CA LYS A 116 11.73 -2.51 17.83
C LYS A 116 11.57 -1.19 18.61
N ASP A 117 11.07 -1.28 19.84
CA ASP A 117 10.89 -0.16 20.76
C ASP A 117 9.91 0.92 20.30
N MET A 118 9.13 0.67 19.24
CA MET A 118 8.13 1.61 18.73
C MET A 118 6.84 0.88 18.37
N ASP A 119 5.73 1.29 18.95
CA ASP A 119 4.42 0.72 18.69
C ASP A 119 3.61 1.62 17.73
N ASN A 120 2.67 1.02 17.00
CA ASN A 120 1.72 1.72 16.13
C ASN A 120 2.38 2.63 15.10
N GLN A 121 3.44 2.16 14.48
CA GLN A 121 4.13 2.90 13.44
C GLN A 121 3.51 2.65 12.07
N ARG A 122 3.65 3.60 11.17
CA ARG A 122 3.30 3.41 9.77
C ARG A 122 4.40 2.62 9.10
N LEU A 123 4.16 1.33 8.89
CA LEU A 123 5.14 0.44 8.28
C LEU A 123 5.19 0.59 6.77
N ILE A 124 4.04 0.84 6.16
CA ILE A 124 3.91 1.02 4.71
C ILE A 124 2.93 2.16 4.44
N ILE A 125 3.31 3.04 3.51
CA ILE A 125 2.44 4.11 3.01
C ILE A 125 2.49 4.05 1.50
N THR A 126 1.32 3.99 0.86
CA THR A 126 1.24 3.92 -0.61
C THR A 126 0.99 5.29 -1.23
N SER A 127 1.32 5.40 -2.51
CA SER A 127 0.77 6.45 -3.36
C SER A 127 -0.74 6.27 -3.47
N PRO A 128 -1.50 7.34 -3.69
CA PRO A 128 -2.94 7.23 -3.78
C PRO A 128 -3.42 6.71 -5.13
N ILE A 129 -4.66 6.24 -5.16
CA ILE A 129 -5.46 6.21 -6.38
C ILE A 129 -6.37 7.44 -6.36
N PHE A 130 -6.71 7.97 -7.53
CA PHE A 130 -7.49 9.19 -7.65
C PHE A 130 -8.91 8.88 -8.09
N ILE A 131 -9.89 9.31 -7.30
CA ILE A 131 -11.30 9.08 -7.59
C ILE A 131 -11.83 10.31 -8.30
N LYS A 132 -12.29 10.11 -9.54
CA LYS A 132 -12.75 11.17 -10.42
C LYS A 132 -14.20 10.94 -10.83
N GLU A 133 -14.90 12.02 -11.14
CA GLU A 133 -16.22 11.97 -11.72
C GLU A 133 -16.10 11.62 -13.19
N LYS A 134 -16.97 10.72 -13.65
CA LYS A 134 -16.97 10.25 -15.02
C LYS A 134 -17.56 11.27 -15.99
#